data_c7b29b62516a51624717b2d4d58c82ea
#
_entry.id   c7b29b62516a51624717b2d4d58c82ea
#
_cell.length_a   1.000
_cell.length_b   1.000
_cell.length_c   1.000
_cell.angle_alpha   90.00
_cell.angle_beta   90.00
_cell.angle_gamma   90.00
#
_symmetry.space_group_name_H-M   'P 1'
#
loop_
_entity.id
_entity.type
_entity.pdbx_description
1 polymer ?
#
loop_
_entity_poly.entity_id
_entity_poly.type
_entity_poly.pdbx_seq_one_letter_code
_entity_poly.pdbx_strand_id
1 'polypeptide(L)'
;MSNQTLKMIQLIAEYFKTQPVLKAWLFGSYARGEQHADSDVDILVVFDQETGKGVSLLKHIGIALDLEDLLGKKVDLVTDGALLPFVRESAEKDKVLIYERAS
;
A
#
# COMPACT_ATOMS: atom_id res chain seq x y z
N MET A 1 5.73 -2.97 15.80
CA MET A 1 5.97 -3.67 14.53
C MET A 1 7.26 -4.46 14.59
N SER A 2 7.30 -5.61 13.93
CA SER A 2 8.51 -6.41 13.85
C SER A 2 9.58 -5.72 12.99
N ASN A 3 10.84 -6.12 13.17
CA ASN A 3 11.93 -5.62 12.33
C ASN A 3 11.72 -5.98 10.86
N GLN A 4 11.14 -7.15 10.57
CA GLN A 4 10.81 -7.56 9.21
C GLN A 4 9.79 -6.63 8.59
N THR A 5 8.75 -6.26 9.34
CA THR A 5 7.72 -5.34 8.86
C THR A 5 8.32 -3.96 8.59
N LEU A 6 9.19 -3.46 9.47
CA LEU A 6 9.85 -2.17 9.27
C LEU A 6 10.74 -2.16 8.03
N LYS A 7 11.48 -3.24 7.77
CA LYS A 7 12.28 -3.37 6.54
C LYS A 7 11.39 -3.41 5.31
N MET A 8 10.27 -4.12 5.37
CA MET A 8 9.29 -4.18 4.29
C MET A 8 8.75 -2.80 3.97
N ILE A 9 8.40 -2.02 4.99
CA ILE A 9 7.91 -0.64 4.83
C ILE A 9 8.97 0.22 4.13
N GLN A 10 10.24 0.09 4.50
CA GLN A 10 11.32 0.83 3.86
C GLN A 10 11.43 0.51 2.37
N LEU A 11 11.34 -0.76 2.02
CA LEU A 11 11.39 -1.20 0.61
C LEU A 11 10.21 -0.63 -0.18
N ILE A 12 9.02 -0.68 0.39
CA ILE A 12 7.81 -0.14 -0.23
C ILE A 12 7.95 1.37 -0.46
N ALA A 13 8.40 2.11 0.56
CA ALA A 13 8.57 3.55 0.48
C ALA A 13 9.58 3.95 -0.61
N GLU A 14 10.72 3.25 -0.68
CA GLU A 14 11.73 3.49 -1.71
C GLU A 14 11.16 3.26 -3.11
N TYR A 15 10.40 2.18 -3.29
CA TYR A 15 9.77 1.88 -4.57
C TYR A 15 8.77 2.98 -4.96
N PHE A 16 7.95 3.44 -4.02
CA PHE A 16 6.92 4.45 -4.30
C PHE A 16 7.52 5.81 -4.70
N LYS A 17 8.77 6.10 -4.33
CA LYS A 17 9.46 7.33 -4.79
C LYS A 17 9.54 7.42 -6.30
N THR A 18 9.53 6.29 -6.99
CA THR A 18 9.63 6.21 -8.46
C THR A 18 8.27 6.07 -9.14
N GLN A 19 7.19 6.10 -8.38
CA GLN A 19 5.83 5.82 -8.88
C GLN A 19 4.92 7.04 -8.69
N PRO A 20 3.80 7.12 -9.44
CA PRO A 20 2.86 8.24 -9.29
C PRO A 20 1.98 8.06 -8.05
N VAL A 21 2.59 8.01 -6.89
CA VAL A 21 1.92 7.81 -5.59
C VAL A 21 2.15 9.03 -4.71
N LEU A 22 1.10 9.59 -4.15
CA LEU A 22 1.16 10.71 -3.22
C LEU A 22 1.31 10.23 -1.78
N LYS A 23 0.53 9.25 -1.38
CA LYS A 23 0.53 8.70 -0.03
C LYS A 23 0.23 7.22 -0.08
N ALA A 24 0.73 6.48 0.90
CA ALA A 24 0.41 5.08 1.07
C ALA A 24 0.37 4.72 2.55
N TRP A 25 -0.54 3.81 2.89
CA TRP A 25 -0.70 3.29 4.24
C TRP A 25 -0.67 1.77 4.21
N LEU A 26 -0.10 1.19 5.25
CA LEU A 26 -0.22 -0.23 5.53
C LEU A 26 -1.46 -0.42 6.38
N PHE A 27 -2.30 -1.40 6.06
CA PHE A 27 -3.45 -1.73 6.87
C PHE A 27 -3.59 -3.26 6.98
N GLY A 28 -4.66 -3.74 7.60
CA GLY A 28 -4.86 -5.17 7.78
C GLY A 28 -3.94 -5.80 8.82
N SER A 29 -3.65 -7.09 8.66
CA SER A 29 -2.93 -7.87 9.66
C SER A 29 -1.53 -7.34 9.97
N TYR A 30 -0.80 -6.88 8.95
CA TYR A 30 0.55 -6.32 9.17
C TYR A 30 0.51 -5.04 9.99
N ALA A 31 -0.49 -4.18 9.78
CA ALA A 31 -0.63 -2.96 10.55
C ALA A 31 -0.98 -3.24 12.01
N ARG A 32 -1.75 -4.30 12.27
CA ARG A 32 -2.14 -4.70 13.62
C ARG A 32 -1.10 -5.56 14.33
N GLY A 33 -0.04 -5.99 13.63
CA GLY A 33 0.95 -6.90 14.19
C GLY A 33 0.42 -8.33 14.36
N GLU A 34 -0.62 -8.69 13.62
CA GLU A 34 -1.28 -10.00 13.68
C GLU A 34 -0.95 -10.89 12.49
N GLN A 35 0.03 -10.50 11.69
CA GLN A 35 0.39 -11.24 10.49
C GLN A 35 1.02 -12.60 10.82
N HIS A 36 0.86 -13.53 9.89
CA HIS A 36 1.55 -14.83 9.89
C HIS A 36 2.11 -15.06 8.49
N ALA A 37 2.79 -16.23 8.30
CA ALA A 37 3.56 -16.49 7.09
C ALA A 37 2.75 -16.33 5.80
N ASP A 38 1.46 -16.63 5.82
CA ASP A 38 0.60 -16.59 4.64
C ASP A 38 -0.21 -15.29 4.52
N SER A 39 0.02 -14.32 5.41
CA SER A 39 -0.73 -13.06 5.37
C SER A 39 -0.38 -12.24 4.13
N ASP A 40 -1.42 -11.69 3.48
CA ASP A 40 -1.24 -10.73 2.39
C ASP A 40 -0.80 -9.39 2.97
N VAL A 41 -0.08 -8.62 2.16
CA VAL A 41 0.31 -7.25 2.51
C VAL A 41 -0.75 -6.32 1.94
N ASP A 42 -1.50 -5.65 2.82
CA ASP A 42 -2.60 -4.77 2.43
C ASP A 42 -2.11 -3.32 2.42
N ILE A 43 -2.13 -2.69 1.25
CA ILE A 43 -1.62 -1.32 1.05
C ILE A 43 -2.73 -0.46 0.46
N LEU A 44 -3.00 0.66 1.12
CA LEU A 44 -3.92 1.68 0.66
C LEU A 44 -3.11 2.81 0.06
N VAL A 45 -3.46 3.26 -1.17
CA VAL A 45 -2.70 4.29 -1.87
C VAL A 45 -3.60 5.42 -2.35
N VAL A 46 -3.01 6.62 -2.41
CA VAL A 46 -3.55 7.76 -3.13
C VAL A 46 -2.60 8.02 -4.29
N PHE A 47 -3.09 7.84 -5.52
CA PHE A 47 -2.29 8.09 -6.72
C PHE A 47 -2.28 9.56 -7.09
N ASP A 48 -1.17 9.98 -7.71
CA ASP A 48 -1.06 11.30 -8.28
C ASP A 48 -1.92 11.37 -9.54
N GLN A 49 -2.87 12.31 -9.57
CA GLN A 49 -3.81 12.47 -10.67
C GLN A 49 -3.61 13.82 -11.38
N GLU A 50 -2.40 14.34 -11.39
CA GLU A 50 -2.10 15.64 -12.02
C GLU A 50 -2.56 15.73 -13.47
N THR A 51 -2.61 14.59 -14.17
CA THR A 51 -3.07 14.54 -15.55
C THR A 51 -4.60 14.56 -15.69
N GLY A 52 -5.32 14.50 -14.56
CA GLY A 52 -6.78 14.45 -14.55
C GLY A 52 -7.37 13.10 -14.93
N LYS A 53 -6.54 12.14 -15.28
CA LYS A 53 -6.97 10.80 -15.74
C LYS A 53 -6.75 9.71 -14.71
N GLY A 54 -6.05 10.01 -13.63
CA GLY A 54 -5.68 9.02 -12.64
C GLY A 54 -4.69 7.99 -13.21
N VAL A 55 -4.49 6.93 -12.45
CA VAL A 55 -3.60 5.84 -12.84
C VAL A 55 -4.43 4.77 -13.55
N SER A 56 -3.97 4.32 -14.71
CA SER A 56 -4.66 3.29 -15.47
C SER A 56 -4.70 1.96 -14.70
N LEU A 57 -5.65 1.10 -15.05
CA LEU A 57 -5.74 -0.22 -14.44
C LEU A 57 -4.46 -1.03 -14.68
N LEU A 58 -3.88 -0.93 -15.87
CA LEU A 58 -2.62 -1.62 -16.19
C LEU A 58 -1.48 -1.14 -15.30
N LYS A 59 -1.40 0.17 -15.06
CA LYS A 59 -0.37 0.73 -14.18
C LYS A 59 -0.58 0.27 -12.74
N HIS A 60 -1.83 0.26 -12.27
CA HIS A 60 -2.19 -0.22 -10.94
C HIS A 60 -1.75 -1.69 -10.75
N ILE A 61 -2.09 -2.55 -11.71
CA ILE A 61 -1.71 -3.97 -11.67
C ILE A 61 -0.19 -4.11 -11.70
N GLY A 62 0.48 -3.33 -12.55
CA GLY A 62 1.95 -3.36 -12.63
C GLY A 62 2.63 -3.01 -11.32
N ILE A 63 2.12 -2.00 -10.62
CA ILE A 63 2.65 -1.60 -9.30
C ILE A 63 2.46 -2.74 -8.29
N ALA A 64 1.27 -3.36 -8.26
CA ALA A 64 1.00 -4.47 -7.36
C ALA A 64 1.94 -5.65 -7.62
N LEU A 65 2.16 -5.99 -8.89
CA LEU A 65 3.07 -7.08 -9.26
C LEU A 65 4.52 -6.74 -8.91
N ASP A 66 4.95 -5.50 -9.12
CA ASP A 66 6.29 -5.06 -8.74
C ASP A 66 6.51 -5.20 -7.23
N LEU A 67 5.50 -4.83 -6.44
CA LEU A 67 5.58 -4.97 -4.99
C LEU A 67 5.63 -6.43 -4.57
N GLU A 68 4.86 -7.30 -5.23
CA GLU A 68 4.91 -8.74 -4.95
C GLU A 68 6.30 -9.32 -5.22
N ASP A 69 6.91 -8.94 -6.33
CA ASP A 69 8.28 -9.36 -6.65
C ASP A 69 9.28 -8.84 -5.61
N LEU A 70 9.13 -7.58 -5.25
CA LEU A 70 10.03 -6.92 -4.29
C LEU A 70 9.96 -7.56 -2.91
N LEU A 71 8.75 -7.89 -2.45
CA LEU A 71 8.52 -8.37 -1.09
C LEU A 71 8.49 -9.90 -0.97
N GLY A 72 8.33 -10.61 -2.09
CA GLY A 72 8.15 -12.06 -2.07
C GLY A 72 6.87 -12.49 -1.37
N LYS A 73 5.85 -11.63 -1.40
CA LYS A 73 4.56 -11.84 -0.73
C LYS A 73 3.43 -11.35 -1.62
N LYS A 74 2.24 -11.87 -1.39
CA LYS A 74 1.06 -11.38 -2.08
C LYS A 74 0.68 -10.00 -1.56
N VAL A 75 0.39 -9.07 -2.48
CA VAL A 75 0.06 -7.68 -2.15
C VAL A 75 -1.34 -7.35 -2.64
N ASP A 76 -2.15 -6.81 -1.74
CA ASP A 76 -3.47 -6.27 -2.06
C ASP A 76 -3.34 -4.75 -2.07
N LEU A 77 -3.28 -4.18 -3.27
CA LEU A 77 -3.11 -2.74 -3.49
C LEU A 77 -4.46 -2.09 -3.79
N VAL A 78 -4.92 -1.26 -2.88
CA VAL A 78 -6.26 -0.67 -2.93
C VAL A 78 -6.15 0.85 -3.01
N THR A 79 -6.91 1.48 -3.90
CA THR A 79 -6.99 2.94 -3.96
C THR A 79 -7.91 3.47 -2.87
N ASP A 80 -7.54 4.61 -2.29
CA ASP A 80 -8.41 5.30 -1.35
C ASP A 80 -9.71 5.68 -2.08
N GLY A 81 -10.85 5.42 -1.46
CA GLY A 81 -12.16 5.62 -2.09
C GLY A 81 -12.74 4.38 -2.75
N ALA A 82 -11.93 3.36 -3.04
CA ALA A 82 -12.43 2.10 -3.59
C ALA A 82 -12.88 1.11 -2.51
N LEU A 83 -12.60 1.42 -1.24
CA LEU A 83 -12.98 0.56 -0.12
C LEU A 83 -14.48 0.62 0.14
N LEU A 84 -15.06 -0.54 0.41
CA LEU A 84 -16.45 -0.60 0.90
C LEU A 84 -16.55 0.10 2.26
N PRO A 85 -17.71 0.73 2.58
CA PRO A 85 -17.82 1.54 3.80
C PRO A 85 -17.37 0.84 5.09
N PHE A 86 -17.75 -0.41 5.29
CA PHE A 86 -17.38 -1.14 6.51
C PHE A 86 -15.89 -1.50 6.55
N VAL A 87 -15.29 -1.78 5.39
CA VAL A 87 -13.85 -2.07 5.27
C VAL A 87 -13.06 -0.77 5.48
N ARG A 88 -13.57 0.35 4.92
CA ARG A 88 -12.96 1.65 5.08
C ARG A 88 -12.87 2.06 6.55
N GLU A 89 -13.94 1.84 7.32
CA GLU A 89 -13.94 2.15 8.75
C GLU A 89 -12.85 1.36 9.48
N SER A 90 -12.74 0.06 9.21
CA SER A 90 -11.70 -0.78 9.80
C SER A 90 -10.31 -0.33 9.38
N ALA A 91 -10.10 -0.04 8.10
CA ALA A 91 -8.82 0.41 7.56
C ALA A 91 -8.40 1.74 8.17
N GLU A 92 -9.33 2.71 8.30
CA GLU A 92 -9.06 4.01 8.91
C GLU A 92 -8.58 3.87 10.35
N LYS A 93 -9.13 2.91 11.08
CA LYS A 93 -8.76 2.66 12.48
C LYS A 93 -7.36 2.07 12.61
N ASP A 94 -6.98 1.19 11.69
CA ASP A 94 -5.75 0.39 11.81
C ASP A 94 -4.59 0.92 10.95
N LYS A 95 -4.85 1.74 9.95
CA LYS A 95 -3.84 2.12 8.95
C LYS A 95 -2.66 2.87 9.55
N VAL A 96 -1.49 2.57 9.01
CA VAL A 96 -0.22 3.21 9.38
C VAL A 96 0.36 3.87 8.13
N LEU A 97 0.65 5.16 8.19
CA LEU A 97 1.26 5.88 7.07
C LEU A 97 2.67 5.34 6.83
N ILE A 98 2.94 4.87 5.62
CA ILE A 98 4.25 4.30 5.26
C ILE A 98 4.97 5.09 4.19
N TYR A 99 4.27 5.97 3.46
CA TYR A 99 4.88 6.81 2.44
C TYR A 99 4.06 8.07 2.24
N GLU A 100 4.75 9.20 2.14
CA GLU A 100 4.16 10.49 1.75
C GLU A 100 5.17 11.21 0.89
N ARG A 101 4.74 11.63 -0.31
CA ARG A 101 5.61 12.34 -1.24
C ARG A 101 5.99 13.70 -0.65
N ALA A 102 7.27 14.04 -0.69
CA ALA A 102 7.72 15.37 -0.32
C ALA A 102 7.23 16.37 -1.39
N SER A 103 6.64 17.47 -0.95
CA SER A 103 6.15 18.51 -1.85
C SER A 103 7.20 19.60 -2.06
#